data_9b0139143dfb777e70f8e006368131b7
#
_entry.id   9b0139143dfb777e70f8e006368131b7
#
_cell.length_a   1.000
_cell.length_b   1.000
_cell.length_c   1.000
_cell.angle_alpha   90.00
_cell.angle_beta   90.00
_cell.angle_gamma   90.00
#
_symmetry.space_group_name_H-M   'P 1'
#
loop_
_entity.id
_entity.type
_entity.pdbx_description
1 polymer ?
#
loop_
_entity_poly.entity_id
_entity_poly.type
_entity_poly.pdbx_seq_one_letter_code
_entity_poly.pdbx_strand_id
1 'polypeptide(L)'
;MTTIKVLAMLTKTKLSVAVATVLATTSGTVYGDNVKDKGTATNVAFNQSFVPTEYSLKGKPNIILISVDDLGYGQLNYDDAQFNKEVLKDREVPERYQVALDKAIDAAKKSTPTLRSLQDNGVKLSQGFVAHGVSGPSRAAMMSSRFPARYGIYSNDDAQDGVSADETFLAELFQDYGYETSAIGKWHLCRITNVPVPKEKQTRDYHDNFTTYCDAPFQPQARGFDYFFGFHASGVSYYDSPSLFENRERTPAVGYVTDQFTDKAIERLKEAGDKPAFIYLAYNAPHIPLEQPAPKEYQIFNTGNSEVDNYYASVYAVDQGVKRILEELKKQGKDQNTLIFFTSDNGAVVDSPMPMNGVLKGYKGETQQGGVRTPMFASWPAQFKPQDYNKMVSATDFMVTALAAAEIPVPEELSKKLDGVNLIPFIKGEDKGEPHPYLYWAQPRAFHWDPVNIPFWHNYFKYITSKSDDYPDNPYMEKLSKFTWTVRDKDWTLHYWIGDQKIELFKNSDVGELKEVSKDNPEVVKRLKAKMNEYLRTAQKPNTDNNVPKYEALLKATE
;
A
#
# COMPACT_ATOMS: atom_id res chain seq x y z
N MET A 1 -26.89 -59.95 -20.00
CA MET A 1 -26.50 -60.56 -18.72
C MET A 1 -25.07 -61.02 -18.82
N THR A 2 -24.28 -60.69 -17.88
CA THR A 2 -22.84 -61.02 -17.80
C THR A 2 -21.94 -60.04 -18.54
N THR A 3 -21.44 -59.05 -17.82
CA THR A 3 -20.04 -58.66 -17.77
C THR A 3 -19.90 -57.29 -17.02
N ILE A 4 -19.95 -57.35 -15.70
CA ILE A 4 -19.41 -56.27 -14.86
C ILE A 4 -18.85 -56.98 -13.62
N LYS A 5 -17.55 -57.17 -13.62
CA LYS A 5 -16.71 -57.39 -12.42
C LYS A 5 -15.30 -57.72 -12.88
N VAL A 6 -14.50 -56.75 -13.16
CA VAL A 6 -13.05 -56.69 -13.00
C VAL A 6 -12.63 -55.27 -13.27
N LEU A 7 -12.53 -54.43 -12.29
CA LEU A 7 -11.59 -53.31 -12.20
C LEU A 7 -11.70 -52.65 -10.84
N ALA A 8 -11.12 -53.31 -9.86
CA ALA A 8 -10.79 -52.68 -8.60
C ALA A 8 -9.47 -53.27 -8.15
N MET A 9 -8.40 -52.60 -8.55
CA MET A 9 -7.06 -52.63 -7.94
C MET A 9 -6.04 -52.16 -8.99
N LEU A 10 -5.98 -50.84 -9.17
CA LEU A 10 -4.76 -50.22 -9.64
C LEU A 10 -4.56 -48.93 -8.83
N THR A 11 -3.47 -48.96 -8.16
CA THR A 11 -2.94 -48.09 -7.13
C THR A 11 -2.97 -46.59 -7.51
N LYS A 12 -3.22 -45.74 -6.51
CA LYS A 12 -3.34 -44.30 -6.49
C LYS A 12 -2.14 -43.47 -7.03
N THR A 13 -1.20 -44.06 -7.74
CA THR A 13 0.04 -43.40 -8.12
C THR A 13 0.19 -43.11 -9.62
N LYS A 14 -0.82 -43.34 -10.45
CA LYS A 14 -0.74 -43.09 -11.90
C LYS A 14 -1.89 -42.24 -12.50
N LEU A 15 -2.71 -41.62 -11.67
CA LEU A 15 -3.84 -40.82 -12.17
C LEU A 15 -3.58 -39.30 -12.22
N SER A 16 -2.46 -38.82 -11.67
CA SER A 16 -2.15 -37.39 -11.62
C SER A 16 -1.45 -36.85 -12.88
N VAL A 17 -0.97 -37.70 -13.77
CA VAL A 17 -0.25 -37.27 -14.99
C VAL A 17 -1.12 -37.32 -16.25
N ALA A 18 -2.26 -38.01 -16.23
CA ALA A 18 -3.11 -38.19 -17.41
C ALA A 18 -4.26 -37.18 -17.54
N VAL A 19 -4.54 -36.36 -16.51
CA VAL A 19 -5.62 -35.36 -16.55
C VAL A 19 -5.15 -33.98 -17.03
N ALA A 20 -3.85 -33.74 -17.02
CA ALA A 20 -3.30 -32.44 -17.48
C ALA A 20 -3.17 -32.29 -19.01
N THR A 21 -3.36 -33.38 -19.78
CA THR A 21 -3.12 -33.36 -21.24
C THR A 21 -4.38 -33.41 -22.09
N VAL A 22 -5.59 -33.52 -21.53
CA VAL A 22 -6.85 -33.66 -22.28
C VAL A 22 -7.76 -32.43 -22.20
N LEU A 23 -7.40 -31.39 -21.43
CA LEU A 23 -8.22 -30.15 -21.35
C LEU A 23 -7.67 -28.96 -22.19
N ALA A 24 -6.74 -29.22 -23.12
CA ALA A 24 -6.16 -28.18 -23.97
C ALA A 24 -6.70 -28.13 -25.40
N THR A 25 -7.79 -28.83 -25.74
CA THR A 25 -8.40 -28.73 -27.06
C THR A 25 -9.91 -28.73 -26.96
N THR A 26 -10.53 -27.61 -26.86
CA THR A 26 -11.77 -27.16 -27.52
C THR A 26 -12.23 -25.84 -26.91
N SER A 27 -12.00 -24.79 -27.58
CA SER A 27 -12.93 -23.81 -28.13
C SER A 27 -12.20 -22.52 -28.42
N GLY A 28 -11.84 -22.40 -29.68
CA GLY A 28 -11.45 -21.14 -30.25
C GLY A 28 -12.68 -20.33 -30.59
N THR A 29 -12.54 -19.04 -30.55
CA THR A 29 -12.85 -18.07 -31.63
C THR A 29 -12.38 -16.71 -31.16
N VAL A 30 -11.31 -16.29 -31.73
CA VAL A 30 -11.11 -15.19 -32.65
C VAL A 30 -11.59 -13.82 -32.13
N TYR A 31 -10.67 -12.99 -31.67
CA TYR A 31 -10.49 -11.65 -32.22
C TYR A 31 -8.98 -11.38 -32.30
N GLY A 32 -8.57 -11.06 -33.51
CA GLY A 32 -7.19 -11.02 -33.92
C GLY A 32 -6.53 -9.68 -33.72
N ASP A 33 -5.27 -9.84 -33.76
CA ASP A 33 -4.21 -9.09 -34.42
C ASP A 33 -3.47 -7.99 -33.64
N ASN A 34 -2.17 -8.31 -33.59
CA ASN A 34 -1.05 -7.39 -33.48
C ASN A 34 -0.70 -6.79 -32.10
N VAL A 35 -0.23 -7.66 -31.22
CA VAL A 35 0.80 -7.25 -30.25
C VAL A 35 2.05 -8.10 -30.51
N LYS A 36 3.12 -7.45 -30.94
CA LYS A 36 4.43 -8.07 -31.11
C LYS A 36 4.90 -8.64 -29.77
N ASP A 37 4.96 -9.94 -29.73
CA ASP A 37 5.54 -10.73 -28.65
C ASP A 37 7.01 -10.31 -28.44
N LYS A 38 7.30 -9.69 -27.31
CA LYS A 38 8.65 -9.47 -26.80
C LYS A 38 8.73 -10.07 -25.41
N GLY A 39 9.19 -11.28 -25.35
CA GLY A 39 9.65 -11.90 -24.11
C GLY A 39 8.89 -13.16 -23.73
N THR A 40 9.43 -14.27 -24.10
CA THR A 40 9.15 -15.57 -23.47
C THR A 40 9.41 -15.44 -21.98
N ALA A 41 8.34 -15.32 -21.19
CA ALA A 41 8.41 -15.49 -19.76
C ALA A 41 8.82 -16.95 -19.48
N THR A 42 10.07 -17.16 -19.19
CA THR A 42 10.48 -18.39 -18.52
C THR A 42 9.87 -18.33 -17.12
N ASN A 43 8.80 -19.07 -16.89
CA ASN A 43 8.34 -19.40 -15.56
C ASN A 43 9.53 -20.03 -14.81
N VAL A 44 10.23 -19.23 -14.02
CA VAL A 44 11.07 -19.75 -12.96
C VAL A 44 10.09 -20.18 -11.87
N ALA A 45 9.50 -21.37 -12.05
CA ALA A 45 8.85 -22.06 -10.96
C ALA A 45 9.90 -22.17 -9.85
N PHE A 46 9.72 -21.46 -8.76
CA PHE A 46 10.45 -21.73 -7.54
C PHE A 46 10.25 -23.22 -7.23
N ASN A 47 11.33 -23.94 -7.27
CA ASN A 47 11.30 -25.39 -7.12
C ASN A 47 10.78 -25.70 -5.70
N GLN A 48 9.70 -26.45 -5.55
CA GLN A 48 9.12 -26.92 -4.26
C GLN A 48 10.14 -27.67 -3.37
N SER A 49 11.38 -27.79 -3.79
CA SER A 49 12.46 -28.49 -3.08
C SER A 49 13.10 -27.70 -1.93
N PHE A 50 12.62 -26.47 -1.62
CA PHE A 50 13.24 -25.62 -0.61
C PHE A 50 12.57 -25.61 0.77
N VAL A 51 11.37 -26.17 0.92
CA VAL A 51 10.73 -26.25 2.24
C VAL A 51 11.43 -27.36 3.03
N PRO A 52 12.07 -27.04 4.16
CA PRO A 52 12.69 -28.07 4.99
C PRO A 52 11.64 -29.10 5.43
N THR A 53 11.97 -30.37 5.34
CA THR A 53 11.09 -31.47 5.76
C THR A 53 10.68 -31.40 7.24
N GLU A 54 11.38 -30.60 8.04
CA GLU A 54 11.14 -30.39 9.47
C GLU A 54 10.33 -29.12 9.77
N TYR A 55 9.96 -28.30 8.77
CA TYR A 55 9.17 -27.08 9.02
C TYR A 55 7.75 -27.43 9.49
N SER A 56 7.35 -26.85 10.60
CA SER A 56 6.02 -27.06 11.19
C SER A 56 5.27 -25.75 11.34
N LEU A 57 4.02 -25.70 10.90
CA LEU A 57 3.11 -24.58 11.10
C LEU A 57 2.63 -24.46 12.55
N LYS A 58 2.80 -25.49 13.38
CA LYS A 58 2.32 -25.50 14.76
C LYS A 58 2.98 -24.41 15.60
N GLY A 59 2.17 -23.53 16.16
CA GLY A 59 2.63 -22.45 17.01
C GLY A 59 3.16 -21.22 16.25
N LYS A 60 3.13 -21.22 14.92
CA LYS A 60 3.48 -20.06 14.12
C LYS A 60 2.41 -18.97 14.25
N PRO A 61 2.80 -17.68 14.25
CA PRO A 61 1.85 -16.59 14.39
C PRO A 61 0.97 -16.43 13.16
N ASN A 62 -0.25 -15.93 13.34
CA ASN A 62 -0.92 -15.26 12.24
C ASN A 62 -0.18 -13.95 11.92
N ILE A 63 -0.22 -13.56 10.67
CA ILE A 63 0.34 -12.29 10.18
C ILE A 63 -0.78 -11.51 9.50
N ILE A 64 -1.01 -10.28 9.94
CA ILE A 64 -1.98 -9.37 9.31
C ILE A 64 -1.27 -8.06 8.98
N LEU A 65 -1.13 -7.79 7.70
CA LEU A 65 -0.63 -6.50 7.21
C LEU A 65 -1.83 -5.64 6.81
N ILE A 66 -2.14 -4.62 7.61
CA ILE A 66 -3.21 -3.66 7.37
C ILE A 66 -2.63 -2.42 6.72
N SER A 67 -3.07 -2.13 5.50
CA SER A 67 -2.76 -0.90 4.79
C SER A 67 -4.04 -0.12 4.53
N VAL A 68 -4.06 1.15 4.91
CA VAL A 68 -5.14 2.09 4.56
C VAL A 68 -4.66 3.02 3.45
N ASP A 69 -5.59 3.70 2.78
CA ASP A 69 -5.30 4.50 1.59
C ASP A 69 -5.40 5.99 1.91
N ASP A 70 -4.32 6.75 1.73
CA ASP A 70 -4.26 8.20 1.92
C ASP A 70 -4.46 8.70 3.37
N LEU A 71 -4.25 7.88 4.39
CA LEU A 71 -4.35 8.32 5.79
C LEU A 71 -3.10 9.07 6.22
N GLY A 72 -3.24 10.34 6.53
CA GLY A 72 -2.12 11.17 6.96
C GLY A 72 -1.59 10.83 8.35
N TYR A 73 -0.31 11.13 8.58
CA TYR A 73 0.38 10.88 9.85
C TYR A 73 -0.36 11.46 11.05
N GLY A 74 -0.88 12.69 10.92
CA GLY A 74 -1.58 13.40 11.99
C GLY A 74 -2.92 12.79 12.37
N GLN A 75 -3.53 11.98 11.51
CA GLN A 75 -4.85 11.39 11.76
C GLN A 75 -4.83 10.33 12.86
N LEU A 76 -3.69 9.72 13.14
CA LEU A 76 -3.52 8.78 14.26
C LEU A 76 -2.56 9.32 15.33
N ASN A 77 -1.63 10.21 14.96
CA ASN A 77 -0.62 10.78 15.85
C ASN A 77 -0.92 12.25 16.24
N TYR A 78 -2.20 12.56 16.42
CA TYR A 78 -2.75 13.90 16.67
C TYR A 78 -2.30 14.55 18.00
N ASP A 79 -1.72 13.78 18.92
CA ASP A 79 -1.24 14.21 20.24
C ASP A 79 0.29 14.13 20.39
N ASP A 80 1.02 13.86 19.31
CA ASP A 80 2.48 13.95 19.35
C ASP A 80 2.89 15.36 19.76
N ALA A 81 3.86 15.44 20.69
CA ALA A 81 4.38 16.72 21.18
C ALA A 81 4.98 17.59 20.03
N GLN A 82 5.34 16.96 18.92
CA GLN A 82 5.79 17.61 17.69
C GLN A 82 4.65 18.29 16.93
N PHE A 83 3.38 17.89 17.15
CA PHE A 83 2.20 18.47 16.51
C PHE A 83 1.64 19.61 17.37
N ASN A 84 2.39 20.69 17.41
CA ASN A 84 1.97 21.92 18.04
C ASN A 84 0.76 22.50 17.30
N LYS A 85 -0.33 22.79 18.03
CA LYS A 85 -1.54 23.41 17.48
C LYS A 85 -1.25 24.73 16.75
N GLU A 86 -0.25 25.51 17.20
CA GLU A 86 0.13 26.77 16.57
C GLU A 86 0.65 26.55 15.14
N VAL A 87 1.42 25.48 14.90
CA VAL A 87 1.90 25.15 13.56
C VAL A 87 0.75 24.68 12.67
N LEU A 88 -0.24 23.99 13.22
CA LEU A 88 -1.39 23.50 12.46
C LEU A 88 -2.39 24.62 12.08
N LYS A 89 -2.43 25.71 12.84
CA LYS A 89 -3.31 26.87 12.52
C LYS A 89 -2.98 27.51 11.18
N ASP A 90 -1.71 27.49 10.79
CA ASP A 90 -1.24 28.13 9.55
C ASP A 90 -1.29 27.18 8.33
N ARG A 91 -1.82 25.97 8.50
CA ARG A 91 -2.01 25.03 7.40
C ARG A 91 -3.21 25.43 6.56
N GLU A 92 -2.99 25.56 5.25
CA GLU A 92 -4.08 25.73 4.29
C GLU A 92 -4.93 24.46 4.26
N VAL A 93 -6.22 24.62 4.50
CA VAL A 93 -7.23 23.56 4.42
C VAL A 93 -8.20 23.95 3.31
N PRO A 94 -8.49 23.08 2.34
CA PRO A 94 -9.47 23.36 1.30
C PRO A 94 -10.80 23.80 1.90
N GLU A 95 -11.47 24.76 1.27
CA GLU A 95 -12.74 25.34 1.75
C GLU A 95 -13.75 24.26 2.15
N ARG A 96 -13.83 23.18 1.36
CA ARG A 96 -14.77 22.07 1.59
C ARG A 96 -14.52 21.31 2.90
N TYR A 97 -13.33 21.39 3.50
CA TYR A 97 -12.94 20.68 4.73
C TYR A 97 -12.65 21.63 5.90
N GLN A 98 -13.01 22.89 5.79
CA GLN A 98 -12.78 23.86 6.86
C GLN A 98 -13.67 23.58 8.07
N VAL A 99 -13.04 23.32 9.20
CA VAL A 99 -13.64 23.24 10.53
C VAL A 99 -12.66 23.76 11.56
N ALA A 100 -13.16 24.11 12.74
CA ALA A 100 -12.27 24.50 13.85
C ALA A 100 -11.29 23.34 14.17
N LEU A 101 -10.00 23.66 14.32
CA LEU A 101 -8.93 22.67 14.52
C LEU A 101 -9.22 21.73 15.70
N ASP A 102 -9.76 22.24 16.81
CA ASP A 102 -10.11 21.41 17.97
C ASP A 102 -11.20 20.38 17.65
N LYS A 103 -12.18 20.74 16.79
CA LYS A 103 -13.19 19.80 16.32
C LYS A 103 -12.60 18.74 15.40
N ALA A 104 -11.67 19.13 14.53
CA ALA A 104 -10.98 18.19 13.64
C ALA A 104 -10.15 17.18 14.46
N ILE A 105 -9.39 17.65 15.45
CA ILE A 105 -8.60 16.77 16.33
C ILE A 105 -9.52 15.85 17.16
N ASP A 106 -10.63 16.36 17.68
CA ASP A 106 -11.61 15.55 18.42
C ASP A 106 -12.23 14.46 17.51
N ALA A 107 -12.54 14.80 16.26
CA ALA A 107 -13.03 13.83 15.28
C ALA A 107 -11.96 12.77 14.93
N ALA A 108 -10.69 13.16 14.75
CA ALA A 108 -9.59 12.21 14.57
C ALA A 108 -9.48 11.22 15.74
N LYS A 109 -9.54 11.71 16.99
CA LYS A 109 -9.54 10.88 18.20
C LYS A 109 -10.69 9.89 18.24
N LYS A 110 -11.90 10.36 17.92
CA LYS A 110 -13.11 9.53 17.91
C LYS A 110 -13.12 8.51 16.81
N SER A 111 -12.43 8.76 15.68
CA SER A 111 -12.42 7.86 14.54
C SER A 111 -11.42 6.71 14.66
N THR A 112 -10.47 6.74 15.60
CA THR A 112 -9.36 5.77 15.68
C THR A 112 -9.15 5.12 17.06
N PRO A 113 -10.18 4.83 17.87
CA PRO A 113 -9.97 4.32 19.23
C PRO A 113 -9.29 2.94 19.28
N THR A 114 -9.62 2.03 18.37
CA THR A 114 -9.02 0.68 18.30
C THR A 114 -7.59 0.74 17.77
N LEU A 115 -7.39 1.45 16.66
CA LEU A 115 -6.06 1.64 16.06
C LEU A 115 -5.11 2.31 17.05
N ARG A 116 -5.60 3.30 17.78
CA ARG A 116 -4.81 3.97 18.82
C ARG A 116 -4.48 3.00 19.96
N SER A 117 -5.43 2.20 20.41
CA SER A 117 -5.19 1.18 21.44
C SER A 117 -4.14 0.15 20.99
N LEU A 118 -4.17 -0.30 19.73
CA LEU A 118 -3.16 -1.19 19.18
C LEU A 118 -1.77 -0.54 19.14
N GLN A 119 -1.70 0.73 18.75
CA GLN A 119 -0.45 1.49 18.74
C GLN A 119 0.12 1.66 20.15
N ASP A 120 -0.71 2.05 21.13
CA ASP A 120 -0.30 2.34 22.50
C ASP A 120 0.10 1.08 23.27
N ASN A 121 -0.52 -0.07 22.95
CA ASN A 121 -0.20 -1.38 23.55
C ASN A 121 0.79 -2.20 22.71
N GLY A 122 1.23 -1.67 21.58
CA GLY A 122 2.21 -2.28 20.67
C GLY A 122 3.49 -1.47 20.57
N VAL A 123 4.07 -1.47 19.40
CA VAL A 123 5.28 -0.74 19.05
C VAL A 123 4.91 0.36 18.07
N LYS A 124 4.83 1.60 18.54
CA LYS A 124 4.71 2.77 17.66
C LYS A 124 6.02 2.94 16.90
N LEU A 125 5.97 2.97 15.59
CA LEU A 125 7.13 3.21 14.71
C LEU A 125 7.11 4.69 14.31
N SER A 126 7.54 5.57 15.23
CA SER A 126 7.37 7.01 15.08
C SER A 126 8.18 7.61 13.93
N GLN A 127 9.24 6.94 13.47
CA GLN A 127 10.01 7.24 12.27
C GLN A 127 9.73 6.20 11.17
N GLY A 128 8.45 5.87 10.95
CA GLY A 128 8.01 4.93 9.94
C GLY A 128 7.77 5.60 8.59
N PHE A 129 8.40 5.06 7.55
CA PHE A 129 8.33 5.59 6.19
C PHE A 129 7.86 4.54 5.20
N VAL A 130 6.99 4.94 4.27
CA VAL A 130 6.71 4.14 3.08
C VAL A 130 7.74 4.44 1.99
N ALA A 131 7.98 3.48 1.12
CA ALA A 131 9.05 3.58 0.13
C ALA A 131 8.72 4.51 -1.06
N HIS A 132 7.49 5.01 -1.13
CA HIS A 132 7.06 5.90 -2.20
C HIS A 132 5.86 6.75 -1.78
N GLY A 133 5.74 7.95 -2.33
CA GLY A 133 4.67 8.90 -1.99
C GLY A 133 3.33 8.65 -2.71
N VAL A 134 3.17 7.58 -3.50
CA VAL A 134 1.91 7.18 -4.13
C VAL A 134 1.66 5.68 -4.04
N SER A 135 0.40 5.29 -4.15
CA SER A 135 -0.14 3.98 -3.79
C SER A 135 0.55 2.78 -4.47
N GLY A 136 0.58 2.73 -5.82
CA GLY A 136 1.06 1.56 -6.55
C GLY A 136 2.51 1.19 -6.20
N PRO A 137 3.49 2.11 -6.38
CA PRO A 137 4.88 1.85 -6.02
C PRO A 137 5.10 1.53 -4.54
N SER A 138 4.35 2.19 -3.63
CA SER A 138 4.43 1.91 -2.20
C SER A 138 3.97 0.49 -1.86
N ARG A 139 2.85 0.04 -2.45
CA ARG A 139 2.34 -1.32 -2.30
C ARG A 139 3.29 -2.36 -2.92
N ALA A 140 3.87 -2.07 -4.09
CA ALA A 140 4.90 -2.91 -4.71
C ALA A 140 6.10 -3.11 -3.78
N ALA A 141 6.59 -2.01 -3.17
CA ALA A 141 7.69 -2.06 -2.22
C ALA A 141 7.36 -2.86 -0.95
N MET A 142 6.15 -2.74 -0.41
CA MET A 142 5.70 -3.56 0.72
C MET A 142 5.72 -5.06 0.38
N MET A 143 5.23 -5.44 -0.80
CA MET A 143 5.17 -6.86 -1.20
C MET A 143 6.53 -7.45 -1.55
N SER A 144 7.43 -6.67 -2.17
CA SER A 144 8.76 -7.13 -2.59
C SER A 144 9.85 -6.94 -1.53
N SER A 145 9.63 -6.14 -0.49
CA SER A 145 10.64 -5.65 0.46
C SER A 145 11.82 -4.94 -0.23
N ARG A 146 11.57 -4.29 -1.36
CA ARG A 146 12.58 -3.55 -2.14
C ARG A 146 12.10 -2.17 -2.49
N PHE A 147 13.02 -1.22 -2.62
CA PHE A 147 12.66 0.11 -3.13
C PHE A 147 12.23 0.02 -4.58
N PRO A 148 11.09 0.65 -4.96
CA PRO A 148 10.43 0.39 -6.24
C PRO A 148 11.26 0.84 -7.45
N ALA A 149 12.15 1.82 -7.32
CA ALA A 149 13.06 2.23 -8.38
C ALA A 149 14.05 1.12 -8.81
N ARG A 150 14.31 0.12 -7.94
CA ARG A 150 15.20 -1.00 -8.28
C ARG A 150 14.66 -1.90 -9.38
N TYR A 151 13.36 -1.84 -9.64
CA TYR A 151 12.69 -2.64 -10.68
C TYR A 151 11.75 -1.80 -11.56
N GLY A 152 12.06 -0.50 -11.70
CA GLY A 152 11.45 0.37 -12.71
C GLY A 152 10.06 0.92 -12.36
N ILE A 153 9.65 0.89 -11.09
CA ILE A 153 8.35 1.40 -10.65
C ILE A 153 8.55 2.77 -9.98
N TYR A 154 8.11 3.84 -10.66
CA TYR A 154 8.25 5.22 -10.19
C TYR A 154 6.91 5.97 -10.06
N SER A 155 5.83 5.36 -10.56
CA SER A 155 4.50 5.97 -10.59
C SER A 155 3.40 4.91 -10.51
N ASN A 156 2.15 5.36 -10.35
CA ASN A 156 1.01 4.46 -10.45
C ASN A 156 0.89 3.85 -11.85
N ASP A 157 1.27 4.58 -12.91
CA ASP A 157 1.23 4.07 -14.28
C ASP A 157 2.20 2.91 -14.46
N ASP A 158 3.44 3.02 -13.90
CA ASP A 158 4.40 1.92 -13.93
C ASP A 158 3.87 0.69 -13.18
N ALA A 159 3.21 0.90 -12.03
CA ALA A 159 2.59 -0.19 -11.25
C ALA A 159 1.39 -0.82 -11.96
N GLN A 160 0.62 -0.03 -12.72
CA GLN A 160 -0.52 -0.49 -13.52
C GLN A 160 -0.14 -1.11 -14.87
N ASP A 161 1.11 -0.98 -15.30
CA ASP A 161 1.69 -1.81 -16.37
C ASP A 161 2.15 -3.19 -15.85
N GLY A 162 2.00 -3.40 -14.56
CA GLY A 162 2.30 -4.65 -13.84
C GLY A 162 3.72 -4.70 -13.31
N VAL A 163 3.86 -5.11 -12.05
CA VAL A 163 5.17 -5.41 -11.46
C VAL A 163 5.69 -6.71 -12.06
N SER A 164 6.89 -6.69 -12.66
CA SER A 164 7.47 -7.85 -13.34
C SER A 164 7.31 -9.14 -12.51
N ALA A 165 7.00 -10.24 -13.19
CA ALA A 165 6.93 -11.56 -12.55
C ALA A 165 8.31 -12.05 -12.05
N ASP A 166 9.41 -11.46 -12.56
CA ASP A 166 10.76 -11.74 -12.08
C ASP A 166 11.06 -11.07 -10.71
N GLU A 167 10.19 -10.15 -10.30
CA GLU A 167 10.27 -9.52 -8.98
C GLU A 167 9.47 -10.36 -7.97
N THR A 168 10.14 -11.06 -7.09
CA THR A 168 9.50 -11.93 -6.10
C THR A 168 8.70 -11.10 -5.08
N PHE A 169 7.43 -11.44 -4.88
CA PHE A 169 6.66 -10.98 -3.73
C PHE A 169 6.83 -11.96 -2.57
N LEU A 170 7.18 -11.45 -1.39
CA LEU A 170 7.49 -12.33 -0.26
C LEU A 170 6.26 -13.11 0.25
N ALA A 171 5.05 -12.75 -0.19
CA ALA A 171 3.84 -13.57 0.02
C ALA A 171 3.95 -14.96 -0.59
N GLU A 172 4.71 -15.12 -1.69
CA GLU A 172 4.97 -16.40 -2.34
C GLU A 172 5.65 -17.38 -1.37
N LEU A 173 6.55 -16.89 -0.51
CA LEU A 173 7.19 -17.72 0.52
C LEU A 173 6.20 -18.17 1.60
N PHE A 174 5.25 -17.32 2.02
CA PHE A 174 4.20 -17.75 2.96
C PHE A 174 3.35 -18.87 2.37
N GLN A 175 2.95 -18.74 1.10
CA GLN A 175 2.19 -19.76 0.40
C GLN A 175 2.97 -21.08 0.28
N ASP A 176 4.25 -21.02 -0.12
CA ASP A 176 5.12 -22.18 -0.26
C ASP A 176 5.29 -22.93 1.08
N TYR A 177 5.31 -22.20 2.19
CA TYR A 177 5.43 -22.75 3.53
C TYR A 177 4.09 -23.15 4.17
N GLY A 178 2.97 -23.05 3.42
CA GLY A 178 1.68 -23.62 3.78
C GLY A 178 0.80 -22.75 4.67
N TYR A 179 1.09 -21.46 4.78
CA TYR A 179 0.15 -20.49 5.34
C TYR A 179 -1.11 -20.41 4.48
N GLU A 180 -2.25 -20.10 5.10
CA GLU A 180 -3.44 -19.66 4.36
C GLU A 180 -3.26 -18.20 3.98
N THR A 181 -3.01 -17.92 2.70
CA THR A 181 -2.64 -16.58 2.22
C THR A 181 -3.81 -15.88 1.56
N SER A 182 -4.10 -14.63 1.97
CA SER A 182 -5.23 -13.86 1.46
C SER A 182 -4.85 -12.41 1.20
N ALA A 183 -5.18 -11.90 0.00
CA ALA A 183 -5.15 -10.48 -0.31
C ALA A 183 -6.59 -9.95 -0.36
N ILE A 184 -6.88 -8.93 0.44
CA ILE A 184 -8.23 -8.36 0.56
C ILE A 184 -8.15 -6.85 0.41
N GLY A 185 -8.93 -6.30 -0.52
CA GLY A 185 -8.99 -4.86 -0.77
C GLY A 185 -8.26 -4.42 -2.04
N LYS A 186 -7.60 -3.27 -1.98
CA LYS A 186 -6.92 -2.65 -3.12
C LYS A 186 -5.58 -3.33 -3.40
N TRP A 187 -5.46 -3.93 -4.62
CA TRP A 187 -4.20 -4.54 -5.08
C TRP A 187 -3.27 -3.51 -5.74
N HIS A 188 -3.69 -2.91 -6.85
CA HIS A 188 -3.01 -1.83 -7.57
C HIS A 188 -1.62 -2.17 -8.14
N LEU A 189 -1.36 -3.44 -8.45
CA LEU A 189 -0.07 -3.96 -8.93
C LEU A 189 -0.22 -4.77 -10.23
N CYS A 190 -1.30 -4.53 -10.95
CA CYS A 190 -1.69 -5.29 -12.14
C CYS A 190 -1.40 -4.55 -13.43
N ARG A 191 -1.02 -5.29 -14.47
CA ARG A 191 -1.27 -4.83 -15.83
C ARG A 191 -2.78 -4.86 -16.06
N ILE A 192 -3.36 -3.70 -16.30
CA ILE A 192 -4.80 -3.53 -16.34
C ILE A 192 -5.34 -3.41 -17.76
N THR A 193 -6.57 -3.95 -17.94
CA THR A 193 -7.40 -3.71 -19.12
C THR A 193 -8.75 -3.19 -18.68
N ASN A 194 -9.12 -2.01 -19.17
CA ASN A 194 -10.39 -1.38 -18.87
C ASN A 194 -11.44 -1.73 -19.93
N VAL A 195 -12.52 -2.37 -19.52
CA VAL A 195 -13.67 -2.69 -20.36
C VAL A 195 -14.83 -1.78 -19.99
N PRO A 196 -15.34 -0.94 -20.90
CA PRO A 196 -16.45 -0.05 -20.61
C PRO A 196 -17.68 -0.82 -20.11
N VAL A 197 -18.33 -0.32 -19.08
CA VAL A 197 -19.65 -0.82 -18.67
C VAL A 197 -20.72 -0.39 -19.69
N PRO A 198 -21.86 -1.08 -19.79
CA PRO A 198 -22.96 -0.68 -20.66
C PRO A 198 -23.34 0.79 -20.45
N LYS A 199 -23.62 1.51 -21.52
CA LYS A 199 -23.85 2.96 -21.49
C LYS A 199 -24.93 3.40 -20.50
N GLU A 200 -25.96 2.58 -20.34
CA GLU A 200 -27.06 2.80 -19.40
C GLU A 200 -26.66 2.64 -17.92
N LYS A 201 -25.47 2.07 -17.65
CA LYS A 201 -24.91 1.91 -16.30
C LYS A 201 -23.80 2.91 -15.99
N GLN A 202 -23.40 3.73 -16.98
CA GLN A 202 -22.35 4.71 -16.79
C GLN A 202 -22.82 5.82 -15.87
N THR A 203 -21.93 6.25 -15.00
CA THR A 203 -22.14 7.34 -14.05
C THR A 203 -21.31 8.56 -14.45
N ARG A 204 -21.42 9.64 -13.68
CA ARG A 204 -20.54 10.81 -13.85
C ARG A 204 -19.11 10.54 -13.37
N ASP A 205 -18.91 9.55 -12.49
CA ASP A 205 -17.58 9.14 -12.08
C ASP A 205 -16.95 8.25 -13.16
N TYR A 206 -15.86 8.74 -13.74
CA TYR A 206 -15.12 8.04 -14.77
C TYR A 206 -14.69 6.63 -14.33
N HIS A 207 -14.31 6.47 -13.07
CA HIS A 207 -13.81 5.19 -12.53
C HIS A 207 -14.90 4.10 -12.50
N ASP A 208 -16.18 4.48 -12.35
CA ASP A 208 -17.30 3.55 -12.36
C ASP A 208 -17.76 3.18 -13.78
N ASN A 209 -17.19 3.81 -14.80
CA ASN A 209 -17.57 3.57 -16.19
C ASN A 209 -16.79 2.41 -16.84
N PHE A 210 -15.92 1.74 -16.07
CA PHE A 210 -15.15 0.61 -16.57
C PHE A 210 -15.12 -0.53 -15.55
N THR A 211 -15.15 -1.77 -16.07
CA THR A 211 -14.67 -2.92 -15.33
C THR A 211 -13.17 -3.06 -15.61
N THR A 212 -12.36 -3.00 -14.57
CA THR A 212 -10.90 -3.06 -14.68
C THR A 212 -10.42 -4.47 -14.38
N TYR A 213 -9.98 -5.16 -15.41
CA TYR A 213 -9.41 -6.50 -15.32
C TYR A 213 -7.89 -6.45 -15.13
N CYS A 214 -7.35 -7.51 -14.57
CA CYS A 214 -5.92 -7.73 -14.37
C CYS A 214 -5.46 -8.91 -15.20
N ASP A 215 -4.34 -8.77 -15.89
CA ASP A 215 -3.69 -9.87 -16.60
C ASP A 215 -3.23 -10.95 -15.63
N ALA A 216 -3.44 -12.21 -15.99
CA ALA A 216 -3.27 -13.36 -15.09
C ALA A 216 -1.94 -13.44 -14.35
N PRO A 217 -0.76 -13.11 -14.93
CA PRO A 217 0.52 -13.17 -14.21
C PRO A 217 0.68 -12.15 -13.08
N PHE A 218 -0.15 -11.09 -13.08
CA PHE A 218 -0.08 -10.00 -12.11
C PHE A 218 -1.19 -10.07 -11.06
N GLN A 219 -2.13 -11.03 -11.19
CA GLN A 219 -3.19 -11.24 -10.21
C GLN A 219 -2.62 -11.72 -8.88
N PRO A 220 -3.24 -11.37 -7.74
CA PRO A 220 -2.79 -11.82 -6.42
C PRO A 220 -2.51 -13.32 -6.33
N GLN A 221 -3.33 -14.16 -7.00
CA GLN A 221 -3.17 -15.63 -7.01
C GLN A 221 -1.90 -16.11 -7.73
N ALA A 222 -1.35 -15.32 -8.63
CA ALA A 222 -0.06 -15.58 -9.26
C ALA A 222 1.13 -15.03 -8.46
N ARG A 223 0.85 -14.34 -7.35
CA ARG A 223 1.82 -13.57 -6.56
C ARG A 223 1.77 -13.95 -5.07
N GLY A 224 1.47 -15.21 -4.77
CA GLY A 224 1.58 -15.79 -3.43
C GLY A 224 0.31 -15.73 -2.57
N PHE A 225 -0.86 -15.50 -3.16
CA PHE A 225 -2.12 -15.50 -2.42
C PHE A 225 -3.09 -16.58 -2.92
N ASP A 226 -3.58 -17.40 -2.01
CA ASP A 226 -4.57 -18.46 -2.31
C ASP A 226 -5.95 -17.85 -2.59
N TYR A 227 -6.24 -16.72 -1.92
CA TYR A 227 -7.53 -16.03 -2.00
C TYR A 227 -7.34 -14.53 -2.28
N PHE A 228 -8.26 -13.99 -3.07
CA PHE A 228 -8.37 -12.57 -3.34
C PHE A 228 -9.82 -12.11 -3.27
N PHE A 229 -10.05 -10.96 -2.62
CA PHE A 229 -11.30 -10.22 -2.69
C PHE A 229 -11.00 -8.73 -2.73
N GLY A 230 -11.32 -8.03 -3.82
CA GLY A 230 -11.01 -6.61 -3.90
C GLY A 230 -10.93 -6.04 -5.31
N PHE A 231 -10.16 -4.97 -5.43
CA PHE A 231 -9.92 -4.22 -6.67
C PHE A 231 -8.55 -4.54 -7.25
N HIS A 232 -8.50 -4.90 -8.52
CA HIS A 232 -7.22 -5.12 -9.22
C HIS A 232 -6.41 -3.82 -9.40
N ALA A 233 -7.12 -2.70 -9.65
CA ALA A 233 -6.53 -1.37 -9.83
C ALA A 233 -6.70 -0.49 -8.58
N SER A 234 -6.80 0.81 -8.78
CA SER A 234 -6.92 1.80 -7.70
C SER A 234 -8.13 1.61 -6.79
N GLY A 235 -9.28 1.17 -7.33
CA GLY A 235 -10.50 0.86 -6.58
C GLY A 235 -10.98 2.00 -5.70
N VAL A 236 -11.84 2.87 -6.23
CA VAL A 236 -12.24 4.09 -5.52
C VAL A 236 -13.67 4.06 -5.01
N SER A 237 -14.56 3.28 -5.64
CA SER A 237 -15.97 3.24 -5.27
C SER A 237 -16.20 2.47 -3.97
N TYR A 238 -16.99 3.07 -3.08
CA TYR A 238 -17.38 2.44 -1.81
C TYR A 238 -18.62 1.58 -1.90
N TYR A 239 -19.42 1.74 -2.97
CA TYR A 239 -20.63 0.99 -3.26
C TYR A 239 -20.69 0.63 -4.75
N ASP A 240 -21.33 -0.48 -5.05
CA ASP A 240 -21.72 -0.91 -6.41
C ASP A 240 -20.59 -0.83 -7.47
N SER A 241 -19.34 -1.00 -7.06
CA SER A 241 -18.20 -0.94 -7.99
C SER A 241 -18.31 -2.00 -9.08
N PRO A 242 -18.13 -1.64 -10.36
CA PRO A 242 -18.08 -2.60 -11.46
C PRO A 242 -16.78 -3.41 -11.48
N SER A 243 -15.79 -3.04 -10.66
CA SER A 243 -14.43 -3.61 -10.66
C SER A 243 -14.10 -4.40 -9.40
N LEU A 244 -15.10 -4.86 -8.66
CA LEU A 244 -14.89 -5.75 -7.51
C LEU A 244 -14.79 -7.20 -7.98
N PHE A 245 -13.80 -7.93 -7.47
CA PHE A 245 -13.54 -9.33 -7.82
C PHE A 245 -13.43 -10.19 -6.58
N GLU A 246 -13.90 -11.41 -6.67
CA GLU A 246 -13.58 -12.50 -5.77
C GLU A 246 -12.79 -13.55 -6.53
N ASN A 247 -11.56 -13.77 -6.13
CA ASN A 247 -10.58 -14.52 -6.91
C ASN A 247 -10.42 -13.95 -8.33
N ARG A 248 -10.79 -14.72 -9.35
CA ARG A 248 -10.67 -14.32 -10.76
C ARG A 248 -11.97 -13.85 -11.38
N GLU A 249 -13.05 -13.95 -10.62
CA GLU A 249 -14.40 -13.65 -11.10
C GLU A 249 -14.88 -12.31 -10.57
N ARG A 250 -15.55 -11.57 -11.44
CA ARG A 250 -16.22 -10.33 -11.03
C ARG A 250 -17.36 -10.65 -10.06
N THR A 251 -17.40 -9.97 -8.96
CA THR A 251 -18.48 -10.12 -7.96
C THR A 251 -19.20 -8.79 -7.74
N PRO A 252 -20.53 -8.80 -7.50
CA PRO A 252 -21.24 -7.57 -7.16
C PRO A 252 -20.79 -7.08 -5.77
N ALA A 253 -20.65 -5.76 -5.62
CA ALA A 253 -20.53 -5.14 -4.32
C ALA A 253 -21.91 -5.19 -3.62
N VAL A 254 -21.95 -5.66 -2.38
CA VAL A 254 -23.17 -5.74 -1.56
C VAL A 254 -22.97 -4.87 -0.33
N GLY A 255 -23.47 -3.62 -0.38
CA GLY A 255 -23.30 -2.65 0.68
C GLY A 255 -21.93 -1.96 0.67
N TYR A 256 -21.47 -1.52 1.83
CA TYR A 256 -20.25 -0.74 1.98
C TYR A 256 -18.99 -1.62 1.87
N VAL A 257 -18.12 -1.31 0.91
CA VAL A 257 -16.98 -2.18 0.58
C VAL A 257 -15.98 -2.32 1.72
N THR A 258 -15.83 -1.31 2.57
CA THR A 258 -14.96 -1.37 3.77
C THR A 258 -15.41 -2.46 4.72
N ASP A 259 -16.73 -2.62 4.92
CA ASP A 259 -17.28 -3.71 5.73
C ASP A 259 -17.06 -5.06 5.08
N GLN A 260 -17.25 -5.15 3.76
CA GLN A 260 -17.00 -6.40 3.03
C GLN A 260 -15.55 -6.87 3.14
N PHE A 261 -14.58 -5.95 3.10
CA PHE A 261 -13.16 -6.30 3.31
C PHE A 261 -12.93 -6.85 4.72
N THR A 262 -13.54 -6.25 5.72
CA THR A 262 -13.51 -6.75 7.10
C THR A 262 -14.14 -8.13 7.22
N ASP A 263 -15.33 -8.32 6.64
CA ASP A 263 -16.06 -9.59 6.67
C ASP A 263 -15.26 -10.71 6.02
N LYS A 264 -14.63 -10.44 4.87
CA LYS A 264 -13.77 -11.40 4.19
C LYS A 264 -12.50 -11.72 4.99
N ALA A 265 -11.89 -10.74 5.65
CA ALA A 265 -10.75 -11.00 6.54
C ALA A 265 -11.14 -11.93 7.71
N ILE A 266 -12.29 -11.71 8.32
CA ILE A 266 -12.84 -12.56 9.39
C ILE A 266 -13.17 -13.97 8.85
N GLU A 267 -13.77 -14.06 7.67
CA GLU A 267 -14.05 -15.34 6.99
C GLU A 267 -12.77 -16.13 6.78
N ARG A 268 -11.72 -15.51 6.24
CA ARG A 268 -10.42 -16.18 6.03
C ARG A 268 -9.77 -16.64 7.33
N LEU A 269 -9.84 -15.84 8.40
CA LEU A 269 -9.35 -16.27 9.73
C LEU A 269 -10.10 -17.50 10.26
N LYS A 270 -11.41 -17.61 10.01
CA LYS A 270 -12.21 -18.76 10.41
C LYS A 270 -11.88 -19.99 9.58
N GLU A 271 -11.74 -19.82 8.26
CA GLU A 271 -11.45 -20.93 7.34
C GLU A 271 -10.02 -21.47 7.50
N ALA A 272 -9.07 -20.64 7.91
CA ALA A 272 -7.72 -21.08 8.24
C ALA A 272 -7.71 -22.15 9.36
N GLY A 273 -8.71 -22.14 10.24
CA GLY A 273 -8.83 -23.13 11.32
C GLY A 273 -7.57 -23.13 12.21
N ASP A 274 -6.88 -24.26 12.28
CA ASP A 274 -5.64 -24.38 13.08
C ASP A 274 -4.38 -23.93 12.35
N LYS A 275 -4.45 -23.69 11.04
CA LYS A 275 -3.33 -23.15 10.28
C LYS A 275 -3.13 -21.66 10.56
N PRO A 276 -1.89 -21.18 10.53
CA PRO A 276 -1.67 -19.73 10.57
C PRO A 276 -2.09 -19.09 9.25
N ALA A 277 -2.66 -17.89 9.34
CA ALA A 277 -3.06 -17.07 8.21
C ALA A 277 -2.04 -15.95 7.95
N PHE A 278 -1.78 -15.67 6.68
CA PHE A 278 -1.17 -14.41 6.23
C PHE A 278 -2.23 -13.61 5.47
N ILE A 279 -2.62 -12.45 5.99
CA ILE A 279 -3.64 -11.59 5.40
C ILE A 279 -3.03 -10.22 5.06
N TYR A 280 -3.02 -9.87 3.79
CA TYR A 280 -2.82 -8.50 3.34
C TYR A 280 -4.19 -7.83 3.22
N LEU A 281 -4.54 -6.97 4.19
CA LEU A 281 -5.80 -6.25 4.27
C LEU A 281 -5.59 -4.79 3.85
N ALA A 282 -5.95 -4.49 2.62
CA ALA A 282 -5.68 -3.20 1.98
C ALA A 282 -6.98 -2.41 1.78
N TYR A 283 -7.42 -1.73 2.83
CA TYR A 283 -8.59 -0.86 2.75
C TYR A 283 -8.39 0.26 1.72
N ASN A 284 -9.43 0.59 0.96
CA ASN A 284 -9.44 1.78 0.11
C ASN A 284 -9.83 3.05 0.89
N ALA A 285 -10.39 2.94 2.09
CA ALA A 285 -10.68 4.07 2.97
C ALA A 285 -9.39 4.63 3.61
N PRO A 286 -9.30 5.95 3.83
CA PRO A 286 -10.23 7.00 3.47
C PRO A 286 -9.96 7.70 2.12
N HIS A 287 -9.50 6.95 1.08
CA HIS A 287 -9.28 7.53 -0.25
C HIS A 287 -10.57 8.14 -0.81
N ILE A 288 -10.43 9.20 -1.58
CA ILE A 288 -11.56 9.81 -2.32
C ILE A 288 -12.17 8.80 -3.33
N PRO A 289 -13.46 8.93 -3.72
CA PRO A 289 -14.42 10.00 -3.40
C PRO A 289 -15.11 9.78 -2.04
N LEU A 290 -15.15 10.83 -1.22
CA LEU A 290 -15.81 10.81 0.09
C LEU A 290 -17.28 11.24 0.00
N GLU A 291 -17.78 11.48 -1.20
CA GLU A 291 -19.15 11.82 -1.52
C GLU A 291 -20.11 10.62 -1.41
N GLN A 292 -19.54 9.41 -1.34
CA GLN A 292 -20.28 8.18 -1.02
C GLN A 292 -20.22 7.98 0.50
N PRO A 293 -21.29 8.34 1.24
CA PRO A 293 -21.23 8.37 2.70
C PRO A 293 -21.07 6.98 3.31
N ALA A 294 -20.26 6.90 4.35
CA ALA A 294 -20.20 5.69 5.18
C ALA A 294 -21.58 5.40 5.81
N PRO A 295 -21.90 4.13 6.13
CA PRO A 295 -23.13 3.75 6.79
C PRO A 295 -23.47 4.56 8.04
N LYS A 296 -24.77 4.66 8.37
CA LYS A 296 -25.26 5.50 9.48
C LYS A 296 -24.64 5.18 10.82
N GLU A 297 -24.32 3.95 11.09
CA GLU A 297 -23.66 3.48 12.32
C GLU A 297 -22.27 4.09 12.53
N TYR A 298 -21.62 4.54 11.46
CA TYR A 298 -20.31 5.21 11.52
C TYR A 298 -20.44 6.74 11.54
N GLN A 299 -21.62 7.29 11.26
CA GLN A 299 -21.89 8.75 11.21
C GLN A 299 -22.07 9.33 12.62
N ILE A 300 -21.03 9.24 13.47
CA ILE A 300 -21.08 9.70 14.88
C ILE A 300 -20.47 11.10 15.07
N PHE A 301 -20.04 11.73 13.99
CA PHE A 301 -19.33 13.00 14.01
C PHE A 301 -20.28 14.18 13.82
N ASN A 302 -19.92 15.32 14.37
CA ASN A 302 -20.67 16.57 14.29
C ASN A 302 -19.71 17.76 14.31
N THR A 303 -18.86 17.84 13.31
CA THR A 303 -17.88 18.93 13.18
C THR A 303 -18.52 20.24 12.72
N GLY A 304 -19.73 20.13 12.12
CA GLY A 304 -20.42 21.22 11.45
C GLY A 304 -20.13 21.27 9.94
N ASN A 305 -19.40 20.27 9.42
CA ASN A 305 -19.13 20.09 8.00
C ASN A 305 -19.33 18.62 7.63
N SER A 306 -20.33 18.34 6.78
CA SER A 306 -20.72 16.96 6.45
C SER A 306 -19.65 16.19 5.67
N GLU A 307 -18.81 16.86 4.89
CA GLU A 307 -17.72 16.18 4.16
C GLU A 307 -16.61 15.75 5.12
N VAL A 308 -16.30 16.58 6.12
CA VAL A 308 -15.38 16.23 7.21
C VAL A 308 -15.94 15.10 8.06
N ASP A 309 -17.24 15.17 8.40
CA ASP A 309 -17.91 14.12 9.17
C ASP A 309 -17.88 12.79 8.43
N ASN A 310 -18.09 12.79 7.10
CA ASN A 310 -18.02 11.59 6.28
C ASN A 310 -16.59 11.02 6.13
N TYR A 311 -15.57 11.88 6.02
CA TYR A 311 -14.18 11.44 6.05
C TYR A 311 -13.89 10.66 7.34
N TYR A 312 -14.23 11.23 8.49
CA TYR A 312 -14.00 10.57 9.77
C TYR A 312 -14.88 9.33 9.97
N ALA A 313 -16.07 9.32 9.41
CA ALA A 313 -16.92 8.12 9.40
C ALA A 313 -16.28 6.97 8.60
N SER A 314 -15.62 7.27 7.48
CA SER A 314 -14.89 6.25 6.71
C SER A 314 -13.65 5.71 7.46
N VAL A 315 -12.90 6.58 8.16
CA VAL A 315 -11.80 6.17 9.03
C VAL A 315 -12.32 5.31 10.20
N TYR A 316 -13.45 5.72 10.80
CA TYR A 316 -14.07 4.98 11.90
C TYR A 316 -14.59 3.61 11.47
N ALA A 317 -15.09 3.48 10.24
CA ALA A 317 -15.46 2.18 9.69
C ALA A 317 -14.27 1.21 9.63
N VAL A 318 -13.10 1.70 9.20
CA VAL A 318 -11.85 0.91 9.26
C VAL A 318 -11.51 0.51 10.69
N ASP A 319 -11.54 1.45 11.63
CA ASP A 319 -11.24 1.20 13.04
C ASP A 319 -12.17 0.14 13.66
N GLN A 320 -13.47 0.23 13.38
CA GLN A 320 -14.45 -0.75 13.84
C GLN A 320 -14.28 -2.11 13.13
N GLY A 321 -13.89 -2.10 11.86
CA GLY A 321 -13.50 -3.31 11.15
C GLY A 321 -12.32 -4.01 11.82
N VAL A 322 -11.27 -3.27 12.16
CA VAL A 322 -10.10 -3.80 12.90
C VAL A 322 -10.53 -4.34 14.28
N LYS A 323 -11.42 -3.64 14.99
CA LYS A 323 -11.99 -4.12 16.26
C LYS A 323 -12.64 -5.49 16.10
N ARG A 324 -13.48 -5.67 15.09
CA ARG A 324 -14.16 -6.94 14.79
C ARG A 324 -13.17 -8.07 14.49
N ILE A 325 -12.08 -7.78 13.77
CA ILE A 325 -10.99 -8.74 13.51
C ILE A 325 -10.33 -9.16 14.83
N LEU A 326 -10.01 -8.22 15.72
CA LEU A 326 -9.43 -8.52 17.02
C LEU A 326 -10.36 -9.35 17.91
N GLU A 327 -11.66 -9.08 17.88
CA GLU A 327 -12.68 -9.86 18.59
C GLU A 327 -12.73 -11.30 18.07
N GLU A 328 -12.63 -11.51 16.76
CA GLU A 328 -12.57 -12.85 16.17
C GLU A 328 -11.28 -13.59 16.55
N LEU A 329 -10.12 -12.92 16.48
CA LEU A 329 -8.83 -13.50 16.93
C LEU A 329 -8.88 -13.91 18.40
N LYS A 330 -9.47 -13.09 19.27
CA LYS A 330 -9.65 -13.38 20.70
C LYS A 330 -10.57 -14.58 20.89
N LYS A 331 -11.66 -14.66 20.15
CA LYS A 331 -12.60 -15.79 20.19
C LYS A 331 -11.93 -17.10 19.81
N GLN A 332 -10.96 -17.05 18.87
CA GLN A 332 -10.16 -18.20 18.46
C GLN A 332 -8.96 -18.49 19.40
N GLY A 333 -8.70 -17.65 20.39
CA GLY A 333 -7.53 -17.74 21.27
C GLY A 333 -6.20 -17.46 20.55
N LYS A 334 -6.24 -16.70 19.45
CA LYS A 334 -5.07 -16.38 18.60
C LYS A 334 -4.57 -14.95 18.75
N ASP A 335 -5.26 -14.12 19.51
CA ASP A 335 -4.97 -12.69 19.68
C ASP A 335 -3.56 -12.43 20.20
N GLN A 336 -3.05 -13.28 21.10
CA GLN A 336 -1.69 -13.14 21.64
C GLN A 336 -0.61 -13.49 20.62
N ASN A 337 -0.87 -14.46 19.73
CA ASN A 337 0.10 -14.93 18.74
C ASN A 337 -0.31 -14.51 17.31
N THR A 338 -0.69 -13.25 17.16
CA THR A 338 -0.93 -12.59 15.86
C THR A 338 -0.06 -11.36 15.77
N LEU A 339 0.79 -11.32 14.76
CA LEU A 339 1.58 -10.13 14.41
C LEU A 339 0.76 -9.26 13.46
N ILE A 340 0.44 -8.05 13.90
CA ILE A 340 -0.29 -7.05 13.10
C ILE A 340 0.67 -5.92 12.79
N PHE A 341 0.82 -5.60 11.50
CA PHE A 341 1.39 -4.34 11.03
C PHE A 341 0.27 -3.43 10.54
N PHE A 342 0.40 -2.14 10.82
CA PHE A 342 -0.49 -1.10 10.33
C PHE A 342 0.30 0.03 9.70
N THR A 343 -0.14 0.48 8.53
CA THR A 343 0.37 1.70 7.90
C THR A 343 -0.66 2.28 6.92
N SER A 344 -0.46 3.53 6.49
CA SER A 344 -1.03 4.04 5.24
C SER A 344 -0.08 3.77 4.08
N ASP A 345 -0.56 3.64 2.86
CA ASP A 345 0.30 3.42 1.70
C ASP A 345 1.08 4.68 1.27
N ASN A 346 0.58 5.86 1.61
CA ASN A 346 1.27 7.16 1.49
C ASN A 346 0.64 8.17 2.45
N GLY A 347 1.21 9.36 2.52
CA GLY A 347 0.65 10.45 3.31
C GLY A 347 -0.67 10.97 2.76
N ALA A 348 -1.38 11.79 3.55
CA ALA A 348 -2.64 12.40 3.14
C ALA A 348 -2.47 13.25 1.89
N VAL A 349 -3.53 13.29 1.09
CA VAL A 349 -3.64 14.25 -0.02
C VAL A 349 -3.78 15.68 0.51
N VAL A 350 -3.42 16.65 -0.31
CA VAL A 350 -3.59 18.07 0.04
C VAL A 350 -5.06 18.42 0.30
N ASP A 351 -5.96 17.73 -0.36
CA ASP A 351 -7.42 17.85 -0.22
C ASP A 351 -7.95 16.84 0.81
N SER A 352 -7.53 17.00 2.08
CA SER A 352 -7.96 16.17 3.22
C SER A 352 -8.30 17.04 4.42
N PRO A 353 -9.17 16.57 5.34
CA PRO A 353 -9.43 17.25 6.61
C PRO A 353 -8.21 17.29 7.53
N MET A 354 -8.10 18.35 8.34
CA MET A 354 -7.13 18.40 9.43
C MET A 354 -7.35 17.22 10.42
N PRO A 355 -6.29 16.72 11.11
CA PRO A 355 -4.93 17.22 11.11
C PRO A 355 -4.03 16.70 9.97
N MET A 356 -4.54 16.03 8.96
CA MET A 356 -3.79 15.58 7.77
C MET A 356 -2.47 14.88 8.12
N ASN A 357 -1.34 15.44 7.58
CA ASN A 357 0.02 15.00 7.89
C ASN A 357 0.60 15.72 9.12
N GLY A 358 -0.22 16.43 9.89
CA GLY A 358 0.23 17.24 11.01
C GLY A 358 1.22 18.33 10.59
N VAL A 359 2.34 18.44 11.31
CA VAL A 359 3.42 19.41 11.00
C VAL A 359 4.32 18.96 9.85
N LEU A 360 4.20 17.72 9.38
CA LEU A 360 5.04 17.20 8.30
C LEU A 360 4.77 17.96 7.01
N LYS A 361 5.85 18.42 6.37
CA LYS A 361 5.77 19.13 5.10
C LYS A 361 5.48 18.18 3.96
N GLY A 362 4.69 18.63 2.98
CA GLY A 362 4.33 17.87 1.80
C GLY A 362 3.10 16.97 1.98
N TYR A 363 2.73 16.32 0.89
CA TYR A 363 1.50 15.55 0.74
C TYR A 363 1.76 14.33 -0.15
N LYS A 364 0.74 13.48 -0.32
CA LYS A 364 0.74 12.41 -1.32
C LYS A 364 1.38 12.88 -2.64
N GLY A 365 2.25 12.06 -3.21
CA GLY A 365 2.95 12.37 -4.45
C GLY A 365 4.23 13.16 -4.27
N GLU A 366 4.61 13.51 -3.05
CA GLU A 366 5.85 14.20 -2.74
C GLU A 366 6.81 13.31 -1.94
N THR A 367 8.13 13.61 -2.05
CA THR A 367 9.16 12.88 -1.30
C THR A 367 9.47 13.51 0.06
N GLN A 368 8.79 14.60 0.39
CA GLN A 368 8.84 15.21 1.72
C GLN A 368 8.11 14.35 2.75
N GLN A 369 8.39 14.58 4.02
CA GLN A 369 7.88 13.72 5.10
C GLN A 369 6.36 13.53 5.06
N GLY A 370 5.58 14.58 4.75
CA GLY A 370 4.12 14.48 4.65
C GLY A 370 3.62 13.54 3.54
N GLY A 371 4.45 13.26 2.53
CA GLY A 371 4.11 12.30 1.48
C GLY A 371 4.52 10.86 1.80
N VAL A 372 5.58 10.67 2.61
CA VAL A 372 6.20 9.35 2.82
C VAL A 372 6.28 8.87 4.26
N ARG A 373 6.10 9.73 5.26
CA ARG A 373 6.00 9.35 6.67
C ARG A 373 4.54 9.17 7.05
N THR A 374 4.17 7.95 7.41
CA THR A 374 2.78 7.54 7.65
C THR A 374 2.57 7.10 9.08
N PRO A 375 1.31 7.04 9.58
CA PRO A 375 1.03 6.34 10.82
C PRO A 375 1.48 4.89 10.67
N MET A 376 2.33 4.42 11.57
CA MET A 376 2.93 3.10 11.47
C MET A 376 3.12 2.48 12.85
N PHE A 377 2.68 1.24 13.03
CA PHE A 377 2.91 0.47 14.24
C PHE A 377 2.93 -1.04 13.98
N ALA A 378 3.51 -1.78 14.93
CA ALA A 378 3.47 -3.24 14.99
C ALA A 378 2.88 -3.69 16.34
N SER A 379 1.99 -4.68 16.31
CA SER A 379 1.41 -5.27 17.52
C SER A 379 1.60 -6.79 17.48
N TRP A 380 2.29 -7.34 18.47
CA TRP A 380 2.43 -8.79 18.69
C TRP A 380 2.51 -9.06 20.20
N PRO A 381 1.37 -9.18 20.87
CA PRO A 381 1.33 -9.17 22.35
C PRO A 381 2.22 -10.22 23.01
N ALA A 382 2.36 -11.41 22.41
CA ALA A 382 3.24 -12.45 22.94
C ALA A 382 4.74 -12.10 22.85
N GLN A 383 5.15 -11.16 22.01
CA GLN A 383 6.56 -10.92 21.69
C GLN A 383 7.02 -9.48 21.93
N PHE A 384 6.14 -8.50 21.72
CA PHE A 384 6.49 -7.10 21.80
C PHE A 384 5.91 -6.45 23.05
N LYS A 385 6.71 -5.62 23.69
CA LYS A 385 6.26 -4.75 24.78
C LYS A 385 5.87 -3.38 24.22
N PRO A 386 4.90 -2.69 24.82
CA PRO A 386 4.55 -1.34 24.43
C PRO A 386 5.76 -0.41 24.47
N GLN A 387 6.01 0.29 23.37
CA GLN A 387 7.11 1.25 23.25
C GLN A 387 6.94 2.18 22.05
N ASP A 388 7.60 3.33 22.09
CA ASP A 388 7.84 4.18 20.92
C ASP A 388 9.25 3.86 20.39
N TYR A 389 9.30 3.24 19.20
CA TYR A 389 10.53 2.97 18.49
C TYR A 389 10.82 4.11 17.51
N ASN A 390 11.82 4.94 17.84
CA ASN A 390 12.08 6.22 17.19
C ASN A 390 13.22 6.23 16.17
N LYS A 391 13.70 5.06 15.73
CA LYS A 391 14.67 4.95 14.63
C LYS A 391 13.96 4.78 13.30
N MET A 392 14.68 5.09 12.21
CA MET A 392 14.13 4.96 10.87
C MET A 392 13.79 3.52 10.53
N VAL A 393 12.53 3.28 10.15
CA VAL A 393 12.04 2.02 9.61
C VAL A 393 11.28 2.28 8.32
N SER A 394 11.20 1.27 7.48
CA SER A 394 10.49 1.34 6.20
C SER A 394 9.37 0.30 6.15
N ALA A 395 8.31 0.58 5.42
CA ALA A 395 7.28 -0.42 5.14
C ALA A 395 7.83 -1.64 4.36
N THR A 396 9.00 -1.53 3.74
CA THR A 396 9.73 -2.67 3.16
C THR A 396 10.17 -3.69 4.21
N ASP A 397 10.23 -3.31 5.49
CA ASP A 397 10.66 -4.20 6.58
C ASP A 397 9.58 -5.19 7.00
N PHE A 398 8.30 -4.91 6.70
CA PHE A 398 7.18 -5.67 7.23
C PHE A 398 7.22 -7.14 6.79
N MET A 399 7.39 -7.40 5.50
CA MET A 399 7.39 -8.77 4.99
C MET A 399 8.61 -9.57 5.46
N VAL A 400 9.81 -8.96 5.53
CA VAL A 400 11.00 -9.61 6.07
C VAL A 400 10.84 -9.91 7.55
N THR A 401 10.26 -8.98 8.32
CA THR A 401 9.97 -9.18 9.75
C THR A 401 8.90 -10.27 9.94
N ALA A 402 7.88 -10.29 9.09
CA ALA A 402 6.82 -11.29 9.12
C ALA A 402 7.36 -12.72 8.80
N LEU A 403 8.23 -12.85 7.80
CA LEU A 403 8.91 -14.11 7.48
C LEU A 403 9.78 -14.58 8.65
N ALA A 404 10.52 -13.65 9.28
CA ALA A 404 11.31 -13.98 10.48
C ALA A 404 10.43 -14.41 11.66
N ALA A 405 9.27 -13.75 11.89
CA ALA A 405 8.29 -14.14 12.90
C ALA A 405 7.72 -15.55 12.65
N ALA A 406 7.50 -15.89 11.39
CA ALA A 406 7.06 -17.21 10.95
C ALA A 406 8.19 -18.26 10.91
N GLU A 407 9.45 -17.85 11.14
CA GLU A 407 10.65 -18.67 10.96
C GLU A 407 10.75 -19.25 9.53
N ILE A 408 10.29 -18.50 8.55
CA ILE A 408 10.43 -18.84 7.13
C ILE A 408 11.76 -18.29 6.62
N PRO A 409 12.70 -19.11 6.15
CA PRO A 409 13.97 -18.64 5.64
C PRO A 409 13.79 -17.95 4.30
N VAL A 410 14.47 -16.83 4.14
CA VAL A 410 14.57 -16.15 2.84
C VAL A 410 15.75 -16.75 2.07
N PRO A 411 15.56 -17.22 0.82
CA PRO A 411 16.66 -17.73 0.01
C PRO A 411 17.80 -16.73 -0.10
N GLU A 412 19.06 -17.20 -0.05
CA GLU A 412 20.26 -16.33 -0.01
C GLU A 412 20.30 -15.33 -1.17
N GLU A 413 20.01 -15.79 -2.39
CA GLU A 413 20.04 -14.92 -3.59
C GLU A 413 18.91 -13.86 -3.58
N LEU A 414 17.79 -14.15 -2.95
CA LEU A 414 16.72 -13.18 -2.73
C LEU A 414 17.12 -12.20 -1.62
N SER A 415 17.65 -12.72 -0.50
CA SER A 415 18.08 -11.92 0.65
C SER A 415 19.06 -10.81 0.27
N LYS A 416 20.00 -11.10 -0.66
CA LYS A 416 20.97 -10.11 -1.19
C LYS A 416 20.33 -8.95 -1.95
N LYS A 417 19.10 -9.11 -2.42
CA LYS A 417 18.37 -8.09 -3.19
C LYS A 417 17.46 -7.23 -2.33
N LEU A 418 17.11 -7.67 -1.13
CA LEU A 418 16.15 -6.98 -0.27
C LEU A 418 16.73 -5.68 0.29
N ASP A 419 15.88 -4.65 0.35
CA ASP A 419 16.15 -3.39 1.07
C ASP A 419 15.58 -3.43 2.48
N GLY A 420 14.51 -4.20 2.69
CA GLY A 420 13.87 -4.38 3.99
C GLY A 420 14.71 -5.23 4.95
N VAL A 421 14.57 -4.98 6.23
CA VAL A 421 15.28 -5.67 7.31
C VAL A 421 14.31 -6.31 8.31
N ASN A 422 14.76 -7.33 9.02
CA ASN A 422 14.01 -7.90 10.14
C ASN A 422 14.06 -6.97 11.35
N LEU A 423 12.92 -6.41 11.74
CA LEU A 423 12.82 -5.46 12.85
C LEU A 423 12.82 -6.11 14.24
N ILE A 424 12.62 -7.43 14.35
CA ILE A 424 12.47 -8.11 15.66
C ILE A 424 13.65 -7.84 16.59
N PRO A 425 14.93 -8.04 16.22
CA PRO A 425 16.05 -7.79 17.11
C PRO A 425 16.18 -6.33 17.52
N PHE A 426 15.84 -5.38 16.63
CA PHE A 426 15.86 -3.96 16.92
C PHE A 426 14.77 -3.57 17.92
N ILE A 427 13.52 -4.03 17.70
CA ILE A 427 12.38 -3.78 18.59
C ILE A 427 12.62 -4.39 19.98
N LYS A 428 13.23 -5.57 20.05
CA LYS A 428 13.58 -6.22 21.32
C LYS A 428 14.81 -5.62 22.02
N GLY A 429 15.52 -4.70 21.34
CA GLY A 429 16.73 -4.05 21.88
C GLY A 429 17.95 -4.97 21.89
N GLU A 430 17.89 -6.08 21.18
CA GLU A 430 19.00 -7.03 20.96
C GLU A 430 20.03 -6.41 20.00
N ASP A 431 19.54 -5.72 18.96
CA ASP A 431 20.35 -4.86 18.09
C ASP A 431 20.07 -3.38 18.40
N LYS A 432 21.12 -2.63 18.75
CA LYS A 432 21.06 -1.20 19.06
C LYS A 432 21.46 -0.31 17.86
N GLY A 433 21.81 -0.90 16.72
CA GLY A 433 22.14 -0.19 15.49
C GLY A 433 20.95 0.52 14.86
N GLU A 434 21.17 1.16 13.72
CA GLU A 434 20.12 1.71 12.88
C GLU A 434 19.63 0.60 11.92
N PRO A 435 18.30 0.32 11.84
CA PRO A 435 17.79 -0.62 10.84
C PRO A 435 18.19 -0.20 9.42
N HIS A 436 18.09 1.09 9.13
CA HIS A 436 18.49 1.68 7.86
C HIS A 436 19.49 2.81 8.07
N PRO A 437 20.73 2.69 7.52
CA PRO A 437 21.67 3.82 7.50
C PRO A 437 21.19 4.95 6.59
N TYR A 438 20.41 4.62 5.54
CA TYR A 438 19.81 5.56 4.60
C TYR A 438 18.47 5.04 4.09
N LEU A 439 17.52 5.96 3.83
CA LEU A 439 16.31 5.73 3.05
C LEU A 439 16.33 6.61 1.80
N TYR A 440 15.73 6.11 0.71
CA TYR A 440 15.79 6.74 -0.60
C TYR A 440 14.40 6.83 -1.24
N TRP A 441 14.11 7.96 -1.85
CA TRP A 441 12.93 8.16 -2.68
C TRP A 441 13.34 8.81 -4.00
N ALA A 442 12.87 8.27 -5.12
CA ALA A 442 13.04 8.83 -6.44
C ALA A 442 11.72 8.68 -7.20
N GLN A 443 11.08 9.79 -7.56
CA GLN A 443 9.76 9.75 -8.17
C GLN A 443 9.47 11.02 -8.98
N PRO A 444 8.59 10.95 -10.00
CA PRO A 444 8.01 12.14 -10.58
C PRO A 444 7.21 12.86 -9.50
N ARG A 445 7.30 14.17 -9.44
CA ARG A 445 6.40 14.95 -8.60
C ARG A 445 4.97 14.70 -9.10
N ALA A 446 4.13 14.15 -8.23
CA ALA A 446 2.76 13.88 -8.64
C ALA A 446 1.94 15.16 -8.65
N PHE A 447 1.52 15.58 -9.85
CA PHE A 447 0.72 16.77 -10.07
C PHE A 447 -0.59 16.84 -9.40
N HIS A 448 -1.17 15.70 -9.17
CA HIS A 448 -2.56 15.56 -8.76
C HIS A 448 -2.85 16.34 -7.49
N TRP A 449 -1.81 16.62 -6.74
CA TRP A 449 -1.93 17.17 -5.39
C TRP A 449 -1.18 18.49 -5.22
N ASP A 450 -0.69 19.04 -6.33
CA ASP A 450 -0.17 20.40 -6.38
C ASP A 450 -1.32 21.38 -6.11
N PRO A 451 -1.13 22.44 -5.30
CA PRO A 451 -2.13 23.48 -5.08
C PRO A 451 -2.72 24.07 -6.36
N VAL A 452 -1.97 24.06 -7.47
CA VAL A 452 -2.44 24.48 -8.80
C VAL A 452 -3.56 23.58 -9.34
N ASN A 453 -3.61 22.30 -8.91
CA ASN A 453 -4.58 21.32 -9.40
C ASN A 453 -5.74 21.06 -8.42
N ILE A 454 -5.70 21.60 -7.21
CA ILE A 454 -6.81 21.52 -6.25
C ILE A 454 -8.14 22.00 -6.88
N PRO A 455 -8.19 23.13 -7.65
CA PRO A 455 -9.43 23.56 -8.27
C PRO A 455 -10.03 22.53 -9.24
N PHE A 456 -9.18 21.77 -9.97
CA PHE A 456 -9.67 20.70 -10.85
C PHE A 456 -10.39 19.63 -10.02
N TRP A 457 -9.76 19.10 -8.99
CA TRP A 457 -10.35 18.05 -8.15
C TRP A 457 -11.63 18.51 -7.48
N HIS A 458 -11.61 19.72 -6.93
CA HIS A 458 -12.80 20.31 -6.33
C HIS A 458 -13.97 20.40 -7.32
N ASN A 459 -13.72 20.84 -8.55
CA ASN A 459 -14.73 20.94 -9.59
C ASN A 459 -15.12 19.53 -10.11
N TYR A 460 -14.17 18.61 -10.23
CA TYR A 460 -14.46 17.22 -10.59
C TYR A 460 -15.39 16.55 -9.58
N PHE A 461 -15.15 16.73 -8.28
CA PHE A 461 -16.05 16.21 -7.25
C PHE A 461 -17.43 16.87 -7.25
N LYS A 462 -17.51 18.16 -7.54
CA LYS A 462 -18.81 18.80 -7.77
C LYS A 462 -19.56 18.18 -8.95
N TYR A 463 -18.84 17.87 -10.02
CA TYR A 463 -19.43 17.25 -11.21
C TYR A 463 -19.95 15.82 -10.91
N ILE A 464 -19.14 14.94 -10.32
CA ILE A 464 -19.54 13.55 -10.06
C ILE A 464 -20.67 13.46 -9.01
N THR A 465 -20.79 14.44 -8.12
CA THR A 465 -21.87 14.53 -7.12
C THR A 465 -23.08 15.31 -7.59
N SER A 466 -23.16 15.66 -8.85
CA SER A 466 -24.26 16.44 -9.45
C SER A 466 -24.46 17.84 -8.84
N LYS A 467 -23.43 18.40 -8.19
CA LYS A 467 -23.42 19.79 -7.71
C LYS A 467 -23.02 20.77 -8.81
N SER A 468 -22.52 20.28 -9.95
CA SER A 468 -22.24 21.02 -11.18
C SER A 468 -22.49 20.12 -12.39
N ASP A 469 -22.92 20.71 -13.51
CA ASP A 469 -23.03 20.01 -14.80
C ASP A 469 -21.80 20.18 -15.68
N ASP A 470 -20.87 21.07 -15.27
CA ASP A 470 -19.67 21.35 -16.02
C ASP A 470 -18.56 20.36 -15.64
N TYR A 471 -18.10 19.59 -16.63
CA TYR A 471 -16.88 18.78 -16.48
C TYR A 471 -15.66 19.72 -16.48
N PRO A 472 -14.80 19.68 -15.45
CA PRO A 472 -13.69 20.61 -15.37
C PRO A 472 -12.61 20.33 -16.43
N ASP A 473 -12.01 21.38 -16.97
CA ASP A 473 -10.84 21.27 -17.80
C ASP A 473 -9.70 20.61 -17.04
N ASN A 474 -9.06 19.62 -17.67
CA ASN A 474 -7.96 18.89 -17.07
C ASN A 474 -6.62 19.53 -17.42
N PRO A 475 -6.00 20.30 -16.51
CA PRO A 475 -4.72 20.94 -16.76
C PRO A 475 -3.52 19.98 -16.73
N TYR A 476 -3.77 18.70 -16.48
CA TYR A 476 -2.72 17.72 -16.22
C TYR A 476 -1.79 17.43 -17.36
N MET A 477 -2.29 17.48 -18.58
CA MET A 477 -1.59 16.91 -19.73
C MET A 477 -0.40 17.75 -20.19
N GLU A 478 -0.32 19.02 -19.81
CA GLU A 478 0.70 19.94 -20.34
C GLU A 478 1.93 20.15 -19.45
N LYS A 479 1.83 19.85 -18.15
CA LYS A 479 2.92 20.12 -17.18
C LYS A 479 3.47 18.87 -16.53
N LEU A 480 3.87 17.92 -17.34
CA LEU A 480 4.57 16.74 -16.83
C LEU A 480 5.84 17.13 -16.09
N SER A 481 5.82 16.81 -14.84
CA SER A 481 6.66 17.26 -13.79
C SER A 481 8.06 16.69 -13.85
N LYS A 482 8.74 17.35 -13.20
CA LYS A 482 10.09 17.27 -12.72
C LYS A 482 10.22 16.11 -11.74
N PHE A 483 11.19 15.25 -11.97
CA PHE A 483 11.57 14.24 -11.00
C PHE A 483 12.11 14.91 -9.74
N THR A 484 11.83 14.32 -8.60
CA THR A 484 12.46 14.66 -7.34
C THR A 484 13.15 13.43 -6.76
N TRP A 485 14.22 13.62 -6.04
CA TRP A 485 14.74 12.59 -5.18
C TRP A 485 15.07 13.09 -3.79
N THR A 486 15.01 12.18 -2.86
CA THR A 486 15.29 12.44 -1.45
C THR A 486 16.14 11.32 -0.90
N VAL A 487 17.12 11.70 -0.10
CA VAL A 487 17.89 10.76 0.73
C VAL A 487 17.86 11.23 2.18
N ARG A 488 17.63 10.30 3.07
CA ARG A 488 17.57 10.54 4.52
C ARG A 488 18.51 9.60 5.24
N ASP A 489 19.33 10.14 6.14
CA ASP A 489 20.05 9.38 7.16
C ASP A 489 19.44 9.67 8.56
N LYS A 490 20.07 9.20 9.61
CA LYS A 490 19.58 9.41 10.99
C LYS A 490 19.47 10.88 11.41
N ASP A 491 20.30 11.78 10.84
CA ASP A 491 20.42 13.18 11.27
C ASP A 491 19.90 14.18 10.24
N TRP A 492 19.88 13.82 8.96
CA TRP A 492 19.67 14.75 7.86
C TRP A 492 18.75 14.21 6.78
N THR A 493 17.99 15.12 6.15
CA THR A 493 17.20 14.87 4.93
C THR A 493 17.62 15.84 3.85
N LEU A 494 17.98 15.31 2.66
CA LEU A 494 18.31 16.07 1.48
C LEU A 494 17.28 15.85 0.39
N HIS A 495 16.66 16.92 -0.09
CA HIS A 495 15.79 16.92 -1.26
C HIS A 495 16.50 17.54 -2.45
N TYR A 496 16.30 16.96 -3.64
CA TYR A 496 16.70 17.56 -4.89
C TYR A 496 15.52 17.63 -5.86
N TRP A 497 15.14 18.85 -6.17
CA TRP A 497 14.07 19.21 -7.09
C TRP A 497 14.68 19.42 -8.47
N ILE A 498 14.78 18.36 -9.27
CA ILE A 498 15.59 18.32 -10.48
C ILE A 498 15.21 19.40 -11.49
N GLY A 499 13.93 19.58 -11.71
CA GLY A 499 13.47 20.56 -12.66
C GLY A 499 13.72 22.01 -12.26
N ASP A 500 13.81 22.27 -10.97
CA ASP A 500 14.12 23.60 -10.44
C ASP A 500 15.61 23.73 -10.12
N GLN A 501 16.39 22.65 -10.29
CA GLN A 501 17.80 22.53 -9.90
C GLN A 501 18.02 22.98 -8.44
N LYS A 502 17.03 22.76 -7.59
CA LYS A 502 17.01 23.23 -6.21
C LYS A 502 17.39 22.08 -5.28
N ILE A 503 18.33 22.33 -4.39
CA ILE A 503 18.71 21.44 -3.31
C ILE A 503 18.26 22.06 -2.00
N GLU A 504 17.63 21.24 -1.14
CA GLU A 504 17.25 21.63 0.21
C GLU A 504 17.74 20.58 1.21
N LEU A 505 18.42 21.03 2.27
CA LEU A 505 18.92 20.18 3.35
C LEU A 505 18.27 20.58 4.65
N PHE A 506 17.74 19.59 5.38
CA PHE A 506 17.10 19.78 6.68
C PHE A 506 17.71 18.86 7.73
N LYS A 507 17.78 19.34 8.98
CA LYS A 507 18.01 18.46 10.12
C LYS A 507 16.75 17.66 10.42
N ASN A 508 16.88 16.38 10.74
CA ASN A 508 15.74 15.54 11.09
C ASN A 508 15.04 15.97 12.41
N SER A 509 15.73 16.73 13.26
CA SER A 509 15.14 17.38 14.43
C SER A 509 14.20 18.54 14.07
N ASP A 510 14.30 19.10 12.87
CA ASP A 510 13.34 20.05 12.29
C ASP A 510 12.25 19.26 11.54
N VAL A 511 11.33 18.71 12.28
CA VAL A 511 10.29 17.80 11.78
C VAL A 511 9.42 18.43 10.69
N GLY A 512 9.21 19.74 10.77
CA GLY A 512 8.43 20.50 9.79
C GLY A 512 9.22 20.90 8.54
N GLU A 513 10.54 20.64 8.48
CA GLU A 513 11.42 21.08 7.39
C GLU A 513 11.30 22.59 7.11
N LEU A 514 11.34 23.39 8.20
CA LEU A 514 11.13 24.84 8.15
C LEU A 514 12.42 25.62 7.90
N LYS A 515 13.56 25.07 8.36
CA LYS A 515 14.86 25.72 8.29
C LYS A 515 15.80 25.02 7.33
N GLU A 516 15.86 25.52 6.10
CA GLU A 516 16.82 25.06 5.09
C GLU A 516 18.25 25.47 5.47
N VAL A 517 19.23 24.54 5.39
CA VAL A 517 20.60 24.73 5.88
C VAL A 517 21.67 24.18 4.93
N SER A 518 21.38 23.98 3.66
CA SER A 518 22.32 23.40 2.68
C SER A 518 23.58 24.24 2.50
N LYS A 519 23.44 25.58 2.50
CA LYS A 519 24.57 26.50 2.35
C LYS A 519 25.58 26.43 3.48
N ASP A 520 25.08 26.14 4.69
CA ASP A 520 25.91 26.07 5.90
C ASP A 520 26.54 24.69 6.10
N ASN A 521 26.10 23.66 5.30
CA ASN A 521 26.51 22.28 5.46
C ASN A 521 26.90 21.60 4.12
N PRO A 522 27.82 22.17 3.33
CA PRO A 522 28.14 21.68 1.97
C PRO A 522 28.69 20.25 1.99
N GLU A 523 29.42 19.84 3.02
CA GLU A 523 29.96 18.48 3.14
C GLU A 523 28.87 17.43 3.37
N VAL A 524 27.80 17.78 4.11
CA VAL A 524 26.63 16.92 4.28
C VAL A 524 25.89 16.77 2.95
N VAL A 525 25.69 17.86 2.23
CA VAL A 525 25.08 17.84 0.89
C VAL A 525 25.86 16.93 -0.04
N LYS A 526 27.19 17.08 -0.10
CA LYS A 526 28.08 16.25 -0.93
C LYS A 526 27.98 14.77 -0.58
N ARG A 527 28.02 14.44 0.71
CA ARG A 527 27.92 13.06 1.21
C ARG A 527 26.57 12.42 0.84
N LEU A 528 25.47 13.12 1.07
CA LEU A 528 24.12 12.59 0.79
C LEU A 528 23.86 12.48 -0.72
N LYS A 529 24.32 13.44 -1.52
CA LYS A 529 24.30 13.30 -2.99
C LYS A 529 25.06 12.06 -3.45
N ALA A 530 26.25 11.81 -2.91
CA ALA A 530 27.02 10.62 -3.26
C ALA A 530 26.27 9.32 -2.93
N LYS A 531 25.55 9.26 -1.79
CA LYS A 531 24.71 8.11 -1.41
C LYS A 531 23.50 7.94 -2.33
N MET A 532 22.87 9.02 -2.72
CA MET A 532 21.78 8.96 -3.70
C MET A 532 22.27 8.47 -5.07
N ASN A 533 23.41 8.96 -5.53
CA ASN A 533 24.02 8.50 -6.80
C ASN A 533 24.39 7.01 -6.76
N GLU A 534 24.90 6.53 -5.63
CA GLU A 534 25.17 5.10 -5.41
C GLU A 534 23.87 4.28 -5.53
N TYR A 535 22.79 4.73 -4.90
CA TYR A 535 21.48 4.10 -5.00
C TYR A 535 20.95 4.10 -6.45
N LEU A 536 20.98 5.23 -7.14
CA LEU A 536 20.45 5.38 -8.51
C LEU A 536 21.20 4.51 -9.55
N ARG A 537 22.48 4.18 -9.32
CA ARG A 537 23.19 3.21 -10.18
C ARG A 537 22.60 1.80 -10.13
N THR A 538 21.85 1.49 -9.10
CA THR A 538 21.16 0.19 -8.93
C THR A 538 19.70 0.24 -9.35
N ALA A 539 19.20 1.42 -9.70
CA ALA A 539 17.83 1.63 -10.16
C ALA A 539 17.69 1.22 -11.64
N GLN A 540 16.51 0.75 -12.00
CA GLN A 540 16.14 0.46 -13.38
C GLN A 540 15.37 1.61 -13.99
N LYS A 541 15.38 1.71 -15.32
CA LYS A 541 14.55 2.69 -16.00
C LYS A 541 13.05 2.37 -15.78
N PRO A 542 12.18 3.39 -15.84
CA PRO A 542 10.75 3.17 -15.70
C PRO A 542 10.17 2.15 -16.69
N ASN A 543 9.17 1.41 -16.25
CA ASN A 543 8.46 0.45 -17.08
C ASN A 543 7.65 1.15 -18.17
N THR A 544 7.11 2.33 -17.90
CA THR A 544 6.31 3.09 -18.87
C THR A 544 7.15 4.10 -19.64
N ASP A 545 6.90 4.21 -20.95
CA ASP A 545 7.60 5.15 -21.82
C ASP A 545 7.40 6.63 -21.40
N ASN A 546 6.28 6.95 -20.77
CA ASN A 546 5.99 8.31 -20.30
C ASN A 546 6.96 8.81 -19.22
N ASN A 547 7.55 7.91 -18.43
CA ASN A 547 8.47 8.25 -17.37
C ASN A 547 9.96 8.17 -17.78
N VAL A 548 10.27 7.54 -18.93
CA VAL A 548 11.66 7.38 -19.39
C VAL A 548 12.40 8.72 -19.56
N PRO A 549 11.83 9.75 -20.23
CA PRO A 549 12.53 11.04 -20.38
C PRO A 549 12.81 11.73 -19.04
N LYS A 550 11.92 11.54 -18.06
CA LYS A 550 12.06 12.09 -16.71
C LYS A 550 13.17 11.39 -15.94
N TYR A 551 13.27 10.07 -16.10
CA TYR A 551 14.32 9.26 -15.52
C TYR A 551 15.71 9.61 -16.12
N GLU A 552 15.81 9.81 -17.43
CA GLU A 552 17.03 10.26 -18.08
C GLU A 552 17.47 11.65 -17.58
N ALA A 553 16.51 12.56 -17.35
CA ALA A 553 16.81 13.85 -16.72
C ALA A 553 17.29 13.70 -15.28
N LEU A 554 16.72 12.74 -14.52
CA LEU A 554 17.17 12.38 -13.18
C LEU A 554 18.63 11.94 -13.18
N LEU A 555 19.00 11.01 -14.06
CA LEU A 555 20.37 10.50 -14.15
C LEU A 555 21.38 11.62 -14.50
N LYS A 556 21.08 12.45 -15.51
CA LYS A 556 21.92 13.59 -15.89
C LYS A 556 22.13 14.60 -14.76
N ALA A 557 21.11 14.82 -13.94
CA ALA A 557 21.19 15.75 -12.81
C ALA A 557 22.05 15.20 -11.65
N THR A 558 22.36 13.91 -11.65
CA THR A 558 23.16 13.25 -10.60
C THR A 558 24.62 13.09 -10.98
N GLU A 559 24.96 13.19 -12.27
CA GLU A 559 26.34 13.30 -12.74
C GLU A 559 26.97 14.64 -12.31
#